data_3457f88e116e0f3d5fa8ea40b36f949e
#
_entry.id   3457f88e116e0f3d5fa8ea40b36f949e
#
_cell.length_a   1.000
_cell.length_b   1.000
_cell.length_c   1.000
_cell.angle_alpha   90.00
_cell.angle_beta   90.00
_cell.angle_gamma   90.00
#
_symmetry.space_group_name_H-M   'P 1'
#
loop_
_entity.id
_entity.type
_entity.pdbx_description
1 polymer ?
#
loop_
_entity_poly.entity_id
_entity_poly.type
_entity_poly.pdbx_seq_one_letter_code
_entity_poly.pdbx_strand_id
1 'polypeptide(L)' 'MSEKVSITGQIAEVQREIALRRNVYPTRVRDGKMRQGEADLCMRRIEAVLATLMFCQANEADIRAYIADKKAVSE' A
#
# COMPACT_ATOMS: atom_id res chain seq x y z
N MET A 1 -9.75 14.35 16.62
CA MET A 1 -8.79 14.48 15.53
C MET A 1 -7.83 13.30 15.51
N SER A 2 -7.64 12.75 14.37
CA SER A 2 -6.77 11.58 14.26
C SER A 2 -5.32 12.01 14.06
N GLU A 3 -4.41 11.24 14.61
CA GLU A 3 -3.00 11.43 14.38
C GLU A 3 -2.63 10.95 12.98
N LYS A 4 -1.59 11.57 12.43
CA LYS A 4 -1.09 11.17 11.13
C LYS A 4 -0.34 9.84 11.26
N VAL A 5 -0.75 8.86 10.48
CA VAL A 5 -0.10 7.55 10.50
C VAL A 5 1.20 7.62 9.73
N SER A 6 2.27 7.09 10.32
CA SER A 6 3.58 7.08 9.66
C SER A 6 3.58 6.16 8.45
N ILE A 7 4.50 6.39 7.52
CA ILE A 7 4.65 5.53 6.35
C ILE A 7 4.99 4.09 6.77
N THR A 8 5.77 3.94 7.83
CA THR A 8 6.11 2.62 8.37
C THR A 8 4.86 1.88 8.83
N GLY A 9 3.96 2.58 9.53
CA GLY A 9 2.69 1.99 9.97
C GLY A 9 1.79 1.61 8.80
N GLN A 10 1.76 2.46 7.78
CA GLN A 10 0.96 2.17 6.58
C GLN A 10 1.46 0.91 5.87
N ILE A 11 2.78 0.77 5.74
CA ILE A 11 3.39 -0.39 5.12
C ILE A 11 3.06 -1.65 5.93
N ALA A 12 3.17 -1.57 7.26
CA ALA A 12 2.86 -2.72 8.12
C ALA A 12 1.41 -3.16 7.94
N GLU A 13 0.49 -2.22 7.83
CA GLU A 13 -0.92 -2.56 7.66
C GLU A 13 -1.17 -3.22 6.31
N VAL A 14 -0.56 -2.73 5.23
CA VAL A 14 -0.72 -3.33 3.91
C VAL A 14 -0.10 -4.72 3.88
N GLN A 15 1.05 -4.91 4.52
CA GLN A 15 1.67 -6.24 4.61
C GLN A 15 0.77 -7.23 5.35
N ARG A 16 0.12 -6.77 6.40
CA ARG A 16 -0.83 -7.59 7.15
C ARG A 16 -2.02 -7.98 6.27
N GLU A 17 -2.52 -7.03 5.50
CA GLU A 17 -3.64 -7.28 4.60
C GLU A 17 -3.26 -8.28 3.50
N ILE A 18 -2.05 -8.18 2.94
CA ILE A 18 -1.58 -9.11 1.93
C ILE A 18 -1.53 -10.53 2.49
N ALA A 19 -0.99 -10.69 3.71
CA ALA A 19 -0.91 -12.00 4.36
C ALA A 19 -2.31 -12.58 4.57
N LEU A 20 -3.25 -11.74 5.00
CA LEU A 20 -4.63 -12.16 5.21
C LEU A 20 -5.26 -12.64 3.90
N ARG A 21 -5.09 -11.89 2.80
CA ARG A 21 -5.64 -12.26 1.50
C ARG A 21 -5.05 -13.56 0.98
N ARG A 22 -3.75 -13.77 1.17
CA ARG A 22 -3.10 -15.02 0.76
C ARG A 22 -3.71 -16.22 1.47
N ASN A 23 -4.17 -16.02 2.68
CA ASN A 23 -4.79 -17.09 3.46
C ASN A 23 -6.27 -17.29 3.11
N VAL A 24 -7.00 -16.19 2.88
CA VAL A 24 -8.46 -16.21 2.70
C VAL A 24 -8.87 -16.46 1.25
N TYR A 25 -8.16 -15.88 0.27
CA TYR A 25 -8.59 -15.94 -1.12
C TYR A 25 -8.66 -17.37 -1.69
N PRO A 26 -7.68 -18.24 -1.44
CA PRO A 26 -7.79 -19.62 -1.98
C PRO A 26 -9.04 -20.33 -1.50
N THR A 27 -9.41 -20.15 -0.23
CA THR A 27 -10.61 -20.75 0.32
C THR A 27 -11.87 -20.20 -0.36
N ARG A 28 -11.92 -18.89 -0.55
CA ARG A 28 -13.07 -18.26 -1.19
C ARG A 28 -13.23 -18.70 -2.64
N VAL A 29 -12.11 -18.85 -3.36
CA VAL A 29 -12.15 -19.35 -4.74
C VAL A 29 -12.62 -20.79 -4.76
N ARG A 30 -12.08 -21.63 -3.88
CA ARG A 30 -12.49 -23.03 -3.80
C ARG A 30 -13.97 -23.15 -3.52
N ASP A 31 -14.52 -22.30 -2.64
CA ASP A 31 -15.91 -22.35 -2.23
C ASP A 31 -16.86 -21.65 -3.20
N GLY A 32 -16.34 -21.15 -4.32
CA GLY A 32 -17.16 -20.49 -5.33
C GLY A 32 -17.62 -19.09 -4.95
N LYS A 33 -17.05 -18.50 -3.91
CA LYS A 33 -17.43 -17.15 -3.45
C LYS A 33 -16.62 -16.05 -4.11
N MET A 34 -15.59 -16.41 -4.86
CA MET A 34 -14.71 -15.48 -5.52
C MET A 34 -14.13 -16.17 -6.75
N ARG A 35 -14.00 -15.44 -7.86
CA ARG A 35 -13.38 -15.97 -9.07
C ARG A 35 -11.88 -15.87 -8.95
N GLN A 36 -11.15 -16.82 -9.54
CA GLN A 36 -9.69 -16.80 -9.51
C GLN A 36 -9.13 -15.51 -10.12
N GLY A 37 -9.69 -15.05 -11.23
CA GLY A 37 -9.24 -13.81 -11.86
C GLY A 37 -9.43 -12.60 -10.96
N GLU A 38 -10.52 -12.58 -10.20
CA GLU A 38 -10.80 -11.51 -9.24
C GLU A 38 -9.76 -11.54 -8.10
N ALA A 39 -9.47 -12.74 -7.59
CA ALA A 39 -8.49 -12.89 -6.52
C ALA A 39 -7.11 -12.42 -7.00
N ASP A 40 -6.72 -12.83 -8.22
CA ASP A 40 -5.43 -12.43 -8.79
C ASP A 40 -5.34 -10.92 -8.97
N LEU A 41 -6.40 -10.30 -9.47
CA LEU A 41 -6.43 -8.84 -9.66
C LEU A 41 -6.31 -8.11 -8.33
N CYS A 42 -7.06 -8.54 -7.32
CA CYS A 42 -7.03 -7.89 -6.02
C CYS A 42 -5.67 -8.05 -5.34
N MET A 43 -5.00 -9.20 -5.55
CA MET A 43 -3.65 -9.37 -5.03
C MET A 43 -2.66 -8.46 -5.74
N ARG A 44 -2.73 -8.37 -7.07
CA ARG A 44 -1.84 -7.46 -7.81
C ARG A 44 -2.03 -6.02 -7.37
N ARG A 45 -3.28 -5.62 -7.12
CA ARG A 45 -3.58 -4.26 -6.69
C ARG A 45 -2.99 -3.94 -5.32
N ILE A 46 -3.16 -4.83 -4.35
CA ILE A 46 -2.64 -4.56 -3.01
C ILE A 46 -1.11 -4.62 -2.99
N GLU A 47 -0.52 -5.49 -3.80
CA GLU A 47 0.94 -5.54 -3.92
C GLU A 47 1.49 -4.27 -4.57
N ALA A 48 0.74 -3.70 -5.53
CA ALA A 48 1.12 -2.42 -6.13
C ALA A 48 1.06 -1.29 -5.12
N VAL A 49 0.06 -1.30 -4.24
CA VAL A 49 -0.03 -0.32 -3.16
C VAL A 49 1.19 -0.42 -2.25
N LEU A 50 1.59 -1.63 -1.90
CA LEU A 50 2.79 -1.83 -1.08
C LEU A 50 4.03 -1.27 -1.78
N ALA A 51 4.18 -1.56 -3.07
CA ALA A 51 5.33 -1.07 -3.83
C ALA A 51 5.39 0.46 -3.83
N THR A 52 4.24 1.12 -4.00
CA THR A 52 4.17 2.58 -3.96
C THR A 52 4.56 3.13 -2.59
N LEU A 53 4.05 2.50 -1.53
CA LEU A 53 4.39 2.93 -0.18
C LEU A 53 5.89 2.75 0.11
N MET A 54 6.47 1.64 -0.33
CA MET A 54 7.88 1.40 -0.13
C MET A 54 8.74 2.38 -0.95
N PHE A 55 8.30 2.73 -2.15
CA PHE A 55 8.96 3.77 -2.93
C PHE A 55 8.95 5.10 -2.18
N CYS A 56 7.79 5.47 -1.64
CA CYS A 56 7.67 6.72 -0.87
C CYS A 56 8.55 6.70 0.35
N GLN A 57 8.63 5.57 1.06
CA GLN A 57 9.48 5.45 2.24
C GLN A 57 10.96 5.61 1.86
N ALA A 58 11.38 4.95 0.80
CA ALA A 58 12.77 4.99 0.36
C ALA A 58 13.18 6.39 -0.10
N ASN A 59 12.23 7.19 -0.56
CA ASN A 59 12.49 8.52 -1.12
C ASN A 59 11.94 9.64 -0.26
N GLU A 60 11.58 9.35 0.98
CA GLU A 60 10.88 10.32 1.84
C GLU A 60 11.67 11.61 2.02
N ALA A 61 12.97 11.51 2.25
CA ALA A 61 13.80 12.70 2.44
C ALA A 61 13.83 13.57 1.17
N ASP A 62 13.95 12.94 0.02
CA ASP A 62 13.97 13.64 -1.25
C ASP A 62 12.63 14.31 -1.55
N ILE A 63 11.54 13.62 -1.24
CA ILE A 63 10.20 14.16 -1.45
C ILE A 63 9.98 15.39 -0.57
N ARG A 64 10.38 15.30 0.70
CA ARG A 64 10.25 16.42 1.63
C ARG A 64 11.10 17.60 1.19
N ALA A 65 12.33 17.34 0.72
CA ALA A 65 13.22 18.40 0.24
C ALA A 65 12.63 19.08 -0.99
N TYR A 66 12.09 18.31 -1.92
CA TYR A 66 11.47 18.85 -3.12
C TYR A 66 10.27 19.75 -2.77
N ILE A 67 9.43 19.30 -1.86
CA ILE A 67 8.25 20.06 -1.44
C ILE A 67 8.68 21.36 -0.75
N ALA A 68 9.70 21.31 0.08
CA ALA A 68 10.23 22.49 0.76
C ALA A 68 10.77 23.52 -0.25
N ASP A 69 11.53 23.05 -1.24
CA ASP A 69 12.05 23.92 -2.30
C ASP A 69 10.94 24.56 -3.11
N LYS A 70 9.94 23.77 -3.46
CA LYS A 70 8.81 24.25 -4.24
C LYS A 70 8.04 25.32 -3.48
N LYS A 71 7.85 25.12 -2.17
CA LYS A 71 7.18 26.11 -1.33
C LYS A 71 7.96 27.41 -1.27
N ALA A 72 9.28 27.31 -1.10
CA ALA A 72 10.14 28.48 -1.02
C ALA A 72 10.09 29.28 -2.33
N VAL A 73 10.06 28.60 -3.46
CA VAL A 73 10.02 29.25 -4.78
C VAL A 73 8.66 29.91 -5.01
N SER A 74 7.57 29.30 -4.49
CA SER A 74 6.22 29.79 -4.71
C SER A 74 5.93 31.08 -3.93
N GLU A 75 6.70 31.36 -2.90
CA GLU A 75 6.54 32.57 -2.12
C GLU A 75 7.34 33.71 -2.75
#